data_7a2024521d12afd2ee5b8825567957b9
#
_entry.id   7a2024521d12afd2ee5b8825567957b9
#
_cell.length_a   1.000
_cell.length_b   1.000
_cell.length_c   1.000
_cell.angle_alpha   90.00
_cell.angle_beta   90.00
_cell.angle_gamma   90.00
#
_symmetry.space_group_name_H-M   'P 1'
#
loop_
_entity.id
_entity.type
_entity.pdbx_description
1 polymer ?
#
loop_
_entity_poly.entity_id
_entity_poly.type
_entity_poly.pdbx_seq_one_letter_code
_entity_poly.pdbx_strand_id
1 'polypeptide(L)'
;PGQVPDMKQTALAWADFVSEHIPEEQGKKLRALVEAVPQRNTLLHGDYHTNNIMVQNGEPLLIDMDTLCMGHPVFELGSMFNAFIGYSELNHQVTMDFYGYTHETAEKFWDMALKAYLGTEDEAVCRSVAEKAMVIGYTRMLRRAIRRPNEADSPAKIARCKEMLAVLLEKTDSI
;
A
#
# COMPACT_ATOMS: atom_id res chain seq x y z
N PRO A 1 3.82 -17.04 -23.38
CA PRO A 1 4.09 -15.88 -22.57
C PRO A 1 3.07 -15.87 -21.44
N GLY A 2 3.53 -15.89 -20.15
CA GLY A 2 2.64 -15.84 -19.01
C GLY A 2 1.85 -14.52 -19.02
N GLN A 3 0.57 -14.58 -18.66
CA GLN A 3 -0.22 -13.37 -18.50
C GLN A 3 0.30 -12.61 -17.26
N VAL A 4 0.47 -11.30 -17.40
CA VAL A 4 0.81 -10.42 -16.27
C VAL A 4 -0.35 -10.49 -15.27
N PRO A 5 -0.11 -10.74 -13.96
CA PRO A 5 -1.16 -10.87 -12.97
C PRO A 5 -2.06 -9.63 -12.87
N ASP A 6 -3.35 -9.86 -12.62
CA ASP A 6 -4.31 -8.78 -12.31
C ASP A 6 -4.26 -8.44 -10.83
N MET A 7 -3.84 -7.22 -10.50
CA MET A 7 -3.69 -6.76 -9.13
C MET A 7 -5.04 -6.62 -8.40
N LYS A 8 -6.12 -6.29 -9.12
CA LYS A 8 -7.45 -6.21 -8.53
C LYS A 8 -7.91 -7.57 -8.00
N GLN A 9 -7.69 -8.65 -8.76
CA GLN A 9 -8.02 -10.01 -8.30
C GLN A 9 -7.19 -10.39 -7.07
N THR A 10 -5.93 -10.01 -7.05
CA THR A 10 -5.05 -10.20 -5.88
C THR A 10 -5.55 -9.43 -4.66
N ALA A 11 -5.94 -8.16 -4.84
CA ALA A 11 -6.45 -7.31 -3.76
C ALA A 11 -7.81 -7.79 -3.24
N LEU A 12 -8.69 -8.30 -4.09
CA LEU A 12 -9.94 -8.95 -3.67
C LEU A 12 -9.67 -10.17 -2.79
N ALA A 13 -8.72 -11.03 -3.16
CA ALA A 13 -8.33 -12.16 -2.31
C ALA A 13 -7.73 -11.72 -0.96
N TRP A 14 -7.05 -10.56 -0.91
CA TRP A 14 -6.60 -9.98 0.37
C TRP A 14 -7.78 -9.48 1.20
N ALA A 15 -8.74 -8.78 0.58
CA ALA A 15 -9.93 -8.28 1.24
C ALA A 15 -10.81 -9.43 1.79
N ASP A 16 -11.01 -10.50 1.01
CA ASP A 16 -11.74 -11.68 1.44
C ASP A 16 -11.08 -12.31 2.69
N PHE A 17 -9.77 -12.52 2.66
CA PHE A 17 -9.03 -13.04 3.80
C PHE A 17 -9.12 -12.13 5.03
N VAL A 18 -8.94 -10.82 4.86
CA VAL A 18 -8.97 -9.85 5.96
C VAL A 18 -10.37 -9.73 6.54
N SER A 19 -11.42 -9.85 5.74
CA SER A 19 -12.82 -9.80 6.18
C SER A 19 -13.17 -10.87 7.22
N GLU A 20 -12.49 -12.01 7.21
CA GLU A 20 -12.65 -13.06 8.23
C GLU A 20 -12.02 -12.68 9.59
N HIS A 21 -11.26 -11.58 9.66
CA HIS A 21 -10.46 -11.20 10.84
C HIS A 21 -10.82 -9.81 11.41
N ILE A 22 -11.81 -9.14 10.84
CA ILE A 22 -12.33 -7.83 11.27
C ILE A 22 -13.86 -7.93 11.45
N PRO A 23 -14.53 -6.93 12.05
CA PRO A 23 -16.00 -6.93 12.16
C PRO A 23 -16.69 -7.10 10.82
N GLU A 24 -17.77 -7.87 10.78
CA GLU A 24 -18.46 -8.27 9.55
C GLU A 24 -18.82 -7.09 8.63
N GLU A 25 -19.37 -6.01 9.20
CA GLU A 25 -19.75 -4.83 8.41
C GLU A 25 -18.54 -4.11 7.79
N GLN A 26 -17.42 -4.06 8.51
CA GLN A 26 -16.15 -3.54 7.97
C GLN A 26 -15.62 -4.43 6.86
N GLY A 27 -15.70 -5.74 7.01
CA GLY A 27 -15.31 -6.71 5.98
C GLY A 27 -16.13 -6.57 4.70
N LYS A 28 -17.45 -6.45 4.83
CA LYS A 28 -18.35 -6.20 3.69
C LYS A 28 -17.99 -4.90 2.97
N LYS A 29 -17.79 -3.81 3.73
CA LYS A 29 -17.42 -2.50 3.18
C LYS A 29 -16.05 -2.55 2.49
N LEU A 30 -15.04 -3.17 3.12
CA LEU A 30 -13.71 -3.34 2.53
C LEU A 30 -13.78 -4.06 1.18
N ARG A 31 -14.46 -5.20 1.15
CA ARG A 31 -14.60 -5.97 -0.08
C ARG A 31 -15.31 -5.17 -1.17
N ALA A 32 -16.41 -4.50 -0.83
CA ALA A 32 -17.16 -3.67 -1.78
C ALA A 32 -16.31 -2.51 -2.34
N LEU A 33 -15.50 -1.84 -1.50
CA LEU A 33 -14.59 -0.78 -1.93
C LEU A 33 -13.54 -1.30 -2.93
N VAL A 34 -12.91 -2.44 -2.65
CA VAL A 34 -11.92 -3.04 -3.56
C VAL A 34 -12.56 -3.51 -4.86
N GLU A 35 -13.77 -4.07 -4.79
CA GLU A 35 -14.54 -4.51 -5.97
C GLU A 35 -14.94 -3.33 -6.86
N ALA A 36 -15.26 -2.18 -6.27
CA ALA A 36 -15.64 -0.97 -6.98
C ALA A 36 -14.45 -0.25 -7.66
N VAL A 37 -13.19 -0.58 -7.32
CA VAL A 37 -12.01 0.00 -8.00
C VAL A 37 -12.11 -0.21 -9.50
N PRO A 38 -12.04 0.86 -10.32
CA PRO A 38 -12.15 0.73 -11.76
C PRO A 38 -11.08 -0.20 -12.35
N GLN A 39 -11.48 -1.04 -13.30
CA GLN A 39 -10.50 -1.84 -14.03
C GLN A 39 -9.59 -0.94 -14.87
N ARG A 40 -8.29 -1.12 -14.75
CA ARG A 40 -7.26 -0.40 -15.52
C ARG A 40 -6.20 -1.38 -16.01
N ASN A 41 -5.68 -1.12 -17.19
CA ASN A 41 -4.58 -1.88 -17.77
C ASN A 41 -3.25 -1.11 -17.63
N THR A 42 -3.06 -0.48 -16.47
CA THR A 42 -1.79 0.19 -16.14
C THR A 42 -0.82 -0.85 -15.63
N LEU A 43 0.40 -0.81 -16.13
CA LEU A 43 1.48 -1.66 -15.63
C LEU A 43 1.94 -1.11 -14.29
N LEU A 44 1.98 -1.96 -13.28
CA LEU A 44 2.38 -1.65 -11.91
C LEU A 44 3.62 -2.46 -11.55
N HIS A 45 4.54 -1.88 -10.81
CA HIS A 45 5.70 -2.57 -10.27
C HIS A 45 5.30 -3.57 -9.17
N GLY A 46 4.35 -3.18 -8.32
CA GLY A 46 3.82 -4.00 -7.22
C GLY A 46 4.67 -4.03 -5.95
N ASP A 47 5.93 -3.54 -6.03
CA ASP A 47 6.86 -3.40 -4.90
C ASP A 47 7.77 -2.18 -5.07
N TYR A 48 7.16 -1.02 -5.36
CA TYR A 48 7.90 0.20 -5.63
C TYR A 48 8.45 0.82 -4.34
N HIS A 49 9.78 0.85 -4.24
CA HIS A 49 10.54 1.51 -3.17
C HIS A 49 11.96 1.86 -3.63
N THR A 50 12.68 2.67 -2.84
CA THR A 50 13.97 3.23 -3.25
C THR A 50 15.05 2.18 -3.55
N ASN A 51 15.04 1.01 -2.88
CA ASN A 51 16.01 -0.05 -3.16
C ASN A 51 15.76 -0.76 -4.50
N ASN A 52 14.57 -0.55 -5.11
CA ASN A 52 14.25 -1.04 -6.45
C ASN A 52 14.47 0.03 -7.54
N ILE A 53 15.16 1.12 -7.20
CA ILE A 53 15.55 2.18 -8.14
C ILE A 53 17.07 2.24 -8.20
N MET A 54 17.63 2.00 -9.38
CA MET A 54 19.05 2.23 -9.67
C MET A 54 19.21 3.49 -10.51
N VAL A 55 20.39 4.11 -10.42
CA VAL A 55 20.79 5.19 -11.33
C VAL A 55 21.90 4.67 -12.23
N GLN A 56 21.68 4.67 -13.53
CA GLN A 56 22.66 4.30 -14.52
C GLN A 56 22.86 5.45 -15.53
N ASN A 57 24.07 5.98 -15.64
CA ASN A 57 24.40 7.10 -16.52
C ASN A 57 23.51 8.37 -16.28
N GLY A 58 23.09 8.57 -15.03
CA GLY A 58 22.20 9.69 -14.66
C GLY A 58 20.70 9.43 -14.85
N GLU A 59 20.30 8.28 -15.38
CA GLU A 59 18.92 7.89 -15.60
C GLU A 59 18.43 6.91 -14.52
N PRO A 60 17.23 7.10 -13.96
CA PRO A 60 16.63 6.14 -13.02
C PRO A 60 16.14 4.90 -13.77
N LEU A 61 16.45 3.73 -13.23
CA LEU A 61 15.98 2.44 -13.72
C LEU A 61 15.26 1.70 -12.61
N LEU A 62 14.07 1.15 -12.89
CA LEU A 62 13.39 0.21 -12.02
C LEU A 62 13.99 -1.19 -12.21
N ILE A 63 14.24 -1.86 -11.09
CA ILE A 63 14.75 -3.24 -11.03
C ILE A 63 13.80 -4.09 -10.17
N ASP A 64 14.03 -5.41 -10.12
CA ASP A 64 13.23 -6.37 -9.36
C ASP A 64 11.75 -6.40 -9.78
N MET A 65 11.52 -6.76 -11.04
CA MET A 65 10.21 -6.81 -11.68
C MET A 65 9.42 -8.10 -11.37
N ASP A 66 9.79 -8.87 -10.36
CA ASP A 66 9.15 -10.15 -10.02
C ASP A 66 7.69 -9.98 -9.57
N THR A 67 7.33 -8.80 -9.10
CA THR A 67 5.98 -8.42 -8.66
C THR A 67 5.16 -7.68 -9.72
N LEU A 68 5.68 -7.60 -10.96
CA LEU A 68 5.02 -6.89 -12.05
C LEU A 68 3.58 -7.37 -12.27
N CYS A 69 2.65 -6.45 -12.29
CA CYS A 69 1.23 -6.75 -12.44
C CYS A 69 0.50 -5.65 -13.21
N MET A 70 -0.77 -5.86 -13.51
CA MET A 70 -1.63 -4.86 -14.15
C MET A 70 -2.77 -4.48 -13.22
N GLY A 71 -3.15 -3.20 -13.21
CA GLY A 71 -4.27 -2.75 -12.38
C GLY A 71 -4.44 -1.24 -12.31
N HIS A 72 -5.32 -0.82 -11.41
CA HIS A 72 -5.50 0.59 -11.09
C HIS A 72 -4.30 1.12 -10.27
N PRO A 73 -3.81 2.34 -10.52
CA PRO A 73 -2.67 2.92 -9.82
C PRO A 73 -2.79 2.97 -8.29
N VAL A 74 -4.00 2.98 -7.74
CA VAL A 74 -4.20 2.94 -6.27
C VAL A 74 -3.52 1.75 -5.61
N PHE A 75 -3.39 0.62 -6.30
CA PHE A 75 -2.70 -0.56 -5.78
C PHE A 75 -1.19 -0.34 -5.65
N GLU A 76 -0.58 0.39 -6.62
CA GLU A 76 0.83 0.81 -6.51
C GLU A 76 1.02 1.80 -5.37
N LEU A 77 0.13 2.81 -5.28
CA LEU A 77 0.17 3.78 -4.18
C LEU A 77 0.02 3.11 -2.81
N GLY A 78 -0.82 2.07 -2.69
CA GLY A 78 -0.91 1.27 -1.48
C GLY A 78 0.38 0.51 -1.14
N SER A 79 1.09 0.02 -2.15
CA SER A 79 2.41 -0.59 -1.98
C SER A 79 3.46 0.43 -1.54
N MET A 80 3.48 1.60 -2.18
CA MET A 80 4.36 2.72 -1.82
C MET A 80 4.09 3.22 -0.40
N PHE A 81 2.81 3.39 -0.01
CA PHE A 81 2.45 3.73 1.37
C PHE A 81 3.08 2.74 2.36
N ASN A 82 2.94 1.46 2.10
CA ASN A 82 3.51 0.44 2.98
C ASN A 82 5.04 0.57 3.08
N ALA A 83 5.71 0.76 1.97
CA ALA A 83 7.16 0.86 1.90
C ALA A 83 7.70 2.09 2.66
N PHE A 84 7.10 3.26 2.45
CA PHE A 84 7.61 4.50 3.01
C PHE A 84 7.07 4.82 4.41
N ILE A 85 5.84 4.41 4.72
CA ILE A 85 5.15 4.76 5.96
C ILE A 85 4.76 3.51 6.76
N GLY A 86 3.91 2.67 6.22
CA GLY A 86 3.19 1.65 6.96
C GLY A 86 4.08 0.66 7.73
N TYR A 87 5.14 0.16 7.12
CA TYR A 87 6.04 -0.81 7.79
C TYR A 87 6.87 -0.21 8.93
N SER A 88 7.03 1.10 8.96
CA SER A 88 7.83 1.81 9.96
C SER A 88 7.02 2.60 10.99
N GLU A 89 5.68 2.62 10.91
CA GLU A 89 4.82 3.35 11.86
C GLU A 89 5.05 2.98 13.33
N LEU A 90 5.29 1.70 13.62
CA LEU A 90 5.51 1.21 14.98
C LEU A 90 6.97 1.25 15.42
N ASN A 91 7.88 1.33 14.46
CA ASN A 91 9.31 1.40 14.71
C ASN A 91 10.01 2.15 13.57
N HIS A 92 10.28 3.43 13.78
CA HIS A 92 10.90 4.30 12.77
C HIS A 92 12.32 3.86 12.38
N GLN A 93 12.99 3.03 13.19
CA GLN A 93 14.32 2.49 12.87
C GLN A 93 14.29 1.58 11.63
N VAL A 94 13.14 0.99 11.30
CA VAL A 94 12.98 0.12 10.14
C VAL A 94 13.36 0.82 8.83
N THR A 95 13.04 2.11 8.66
CA THR A 95 13.45 2.87 7.47
C THR A 95 14.95 3.04 7.38
N MET A 96 15.62 3.33 8.49
CA MET A 96 17.08 3.45 8.52
C MET A 96 17.75 2.11 8.23
N ASP A 97 17.26 1.03 8.83
CA ASP A 97 17.87 -0.30 8.69
C ASP A 97 17.70 -0.86 7.26
N PHE A 98 16.59 -0.57 6.60
CA PHE A 98 16.29 -1.13 5.28
C PHE A 98 16.67 -0.21 4.13
N TYR A 99 16.45 1.10 4.25
CA TYR A 99 16.65 2.08 3.17
C TYR A 99 17.87 2.99 3.39
N GLY A 100 18.43 3.08 4.61
CA GLY A 100 19.56 3.94 4.94
C GLY A 100 19.21 5.42 5.14
N TYR A 101 17.93 5.76 5.33
CA TYR A 101 17.47 7.12 5.64
C TYR A 101 16.41 7.12 6.75
N THR A 102 16.15 8.31 7.32
CA THR A 102 15.21 8.46 8.45
C THR A 102 13.75 8.30 8.03
N HIS A 103 12.88 7.96 8.99
CA HIS A 103 11.43 7.93 8.77
C HIS A 103 10.89 9.28 8.29
N GLU A 104 11.36 10.41 8.83
CA GLU A 104 11.00 11.75 8.36
C GLU A 104 11.35 11.95 6.87
N THR A 105 12.46 11.40 6.40
CA THR A 105 12.81 11.43 4.98
C THR A 105 11.86 10.57 4.15
N ALA A 106 11.42 9.43 4.68
CA ALA A 106 10.42 8.58 4.02
C ALA A 106 9.06 9.27 3.89
N GLU A 107 8.62 9.98 4.95
CA GLU A 107 7.38 10.78 4.92
C GLU A 107 7.45 11.89 3.85
N LYS A 108 8.55 12.62 3.78
CA LYS A 108 8.77 13.64 2.73
C LYS A 108 8.77 13.03 1.33
N PHE A 109 9.39 11.87 1.18
CA PHE A 109 9.42 11.16 -0.11
C PHE A 109 8.02 10.73 -0.53
N TRP A 110 7.23 10.18 0.39
CA TRP A 110 5.83 9.81 0.15
C TRP A 110 4.99 11.03 -0.29
N ASP A 111 5.05 12.14 0.44
CA ASP A 111 4.31 13.36 0.12
C ASP A 111 4.69 13.91 -1.27
N MET A 112 5.98 14.04 -1.54
CA MET A 112 6.49 14.52 -2.83
C MET A 112 6.10 13.61 -3.99
N ALA A 113 6.23 12.29 -3.81
CA ALA A 113 5.90 11.32 -4.84
C ALA A 113 4.40 11.34 -5.17
N LEU A 114 3.54 11.45 -4.14
CA LEU A 114 2.10 11.53 -4.31
C LEU A 114 1.69 12.81 -5.06
N LYS A 115 2.21 13.97 -4.65
CA LYS A 115 1.98 15.26 -5.32
C LYS A 115 2.46 15.26 -6.77
N ALA A 116 3.66 14.77 -7.00
CA ALA A 116 4.22 14.65 -8.35
C ALA A 116 3.38 13.73 -9.25
N TYR A 117 2.94 12.59 -8.71
CA TYR A 117 2.08 11.64 -9.44
C TYR A 117 0.71 12.25 -9.78
N LEU A 118 0.10 12.97 -8.85
CA LEU A 118 -1.20 13.61 -9.03
C LEU A 118 -1.13 14.91 -9.85
N GLY A 119 0.06 15.49 -9.98
CA GLY A 119 0.26 16.79 -10.65
C GLY A 119 -0.42 17.95 -9.92
N THR A 120 -0.54 17.90 -8.59
CA THR A 120 -1.21 18.90 -7.78
C THR A 120 -0.55 19.07 -6.41
N GLU A 121 -0.61 20.29 -5.89
CA GLU A 121 -0.23 20.66 -4.51
C GLU A 121 -1.47 20.79 -3.60
N ASP A 122 -2.68 20.49 -4.09
CA ASP A 122 -3.90 20.53 -3.28
C ASP A 122 -3.88 19.43 -2.24
N GLU A 123 -3.71 19.83 -0.98
CA GLU A 123 -3.61 18.90 0.15
C GLU A 123 -4.88 18.09 0.37
N ALA A 124 -6.06 18.60 0.03
CA ALA A 124 -7.32 17.87 0.19
C ALA A 124 -7.40 16.74 -0.84
N VAL A 125 -6.99 16.99 -2.08
CA VAL A 125 -6.90 15.99 -3.14
C VAL A 125 -5.87 14.92 -2.76
N CYS A 126 -4.66 15.34 -2.38
CA CYS A 126 -3.59 14.42 -1.98
C CYS A 126 -4.02 13.53 -0.80
N ARG A 127 -4.62 14.12 0.23
CA ARG A 127 -5.13 13.38 1.40
C ARG A 127 -6.19 12.36 1.02
N SER A 128 -7.16 12.74 0.19
CA SER A 128 -8.22 11.84 -0.28
C SER A 128 -7.64 10.61 -1.00
N VAL A 129 -6.67 10.82 -1.89
CA VAL A 129 -6.01 9.70 -2.61
C VAL A 129 -5.13 8.89 -1.67
N ALA A 130 -4.41 9.53 -0.75
CA ALA A 130 -3.61 8.83 0.26
C ALA A 130 -4.47 7.90 1.12
N GLU A 131 -5.64 8.37 1.60
CA GLU A 131 -6.55 7.54 2.40
C GLU A 131 -7.04 6.30 1.64
N LYS A 132 -7.34 6.43 0.35
CA LYS A 132 -7.67 5.30 -0.53
C LYS A 132 -6.50 4.31 -0.68
N ALA A 133 -5.30 4.82 -0.89
CA ALA A 133 -4.09 4.00 -0.94
C ALA A 133 -3.83 3.29 0.40
N MET A 134 -4.07 3.97 1.53
CA MET A 134 -3.92 3.41 2.87
C MET A 134 -4.89 2.25 3.13
N VAL A 135 -6.14 2.30 2.65
CA VAL A 135 -7.07 1.15 2.74
C VAL A 135 -6.44 -0.10 2.12
N ILE A 136 -5.88 0.04 0.91
CA ILE A 136 -5.20 -1.07 0.21
C ILE A 136 -3.94 -1.50 0.98
N GLY A 137 -3.14 -0.53 1.42
CA GLY A 137 -1.89 -0.78 2.15
C GLY A 137 -2.12 -1.54 3.45
N TYR A 138 -3.02 -1.07 4.32
CA TYR A 138 -3.33 -1.74 5.58
C TYR A 138 -3.98 -3.11 5.37
N THR A 139 -4.77 -3.31 4.33
CA THR A 139 -5.31 -4.63 3.97
C THR A 139 -4.18 -5.61 3.66
N ARG A 140 -3.21 -5.21 2.84
CA ARG A 140 -2.01 -6.03 2.52
C ARG A 140 -1.18 -6.32 3.78
N MET A 141 -0.94 -5.29 4.61
CA MET A 141 -0.15 -5.43 5.85
C MET A 141 -0.84 -6.33 6.87
N LEU A 142 -2.13 -6.16 7.11
CA LEU A 142 -2.90 -6.99 8.03
C LEU A 142 -2.87 -8.46 7.63
N ARG A 143 -3.15 -8.73 6.34
CA ARG A 143 -3.03 -10.10 5.80
C ARG A 143 -1.63 -10.68 6.02
N ARG A 144 -0.57 -9.90 5.74
CA ARG A 144 0.81 -10.36 5.93
C ARG A 144 1.09 -10.69 7.40
N ALA A 145 0.71 -9.80 8.33
CA ALA A 145 0.95 -9.98 9.75
C ALA A 145 0.21 -11.21 10.32
N ILE A 146 -1.04 -11.42 9.91
CA ILE A 146 -1.82 -12.60 10.33
C ILE A 146 -1.18 -13.91 9.81
N ARG A 147 -0.68 -13.91 8.58
CA ARG A 147 -0.04 -15.09 7.97
C ARG A 147 1.38 -15.36 8.48
N ARG A 148 1.97 -14.41 9.19
CA ARG A 148 3.32 -14.51 9.76
C ARG A 148 3.30 -14.25 11.28
N PRO A 149 2.54 -15.04 12.05
CA PRO A 149 2.31 -14.79 13.47
C PRO A 149 3.59 -14.88 14.34
N ASN A 150 4.63 -15.51 13.82
CA ASN A 150 5.90 -15.71 14.52
C ASN A 150 6.87 -14.51 14.39
N GLU A 151 6.58 -13.52 13.55
CA GLU A 151 7.34 -12.26 13.56
C GLU A 151 7.02 -11.51 14.86
N ALA A 152 8.05 -11.05 15.58
CA ALA A 152 7.92 -10.53 16.95
C ALA A 152 6.96 -9.35 17.07
N ASP A 153 6.82 -8.55 16.03
CA ASP A 153 5.96 -7.36 15.96
C ASP A 153 4.57 -7.63 15.37
N SER A 154 4.27 -8.87 14.94
CA SER A 154 2.98 -9.22 14.32
C SER A 154 1.76 -8.86 15.17
N PRO A 155 1.70 -9.10 16.49
CA PRO A 155 0.54 -8.71 17.30
C PRO A 155 0.29 -7.20 17.28
N ALA A 156 1.33 -6.37 17.40
CA ALA A 156 1.22 -4.92 17.37
C ALA A 156 0.80 -4.42 15.96
N LYS A 157 1.37 -4.98 14.91
CA LYS A 157 0.98 -4.68 13.52
C LYS A 157 -0.47 -5.05 13.25
N ILE A 158 -0.94 -6.20 13.71
CA ILE A 158 -2.35 -6.62 13.57
C ILE A 158 -3.27 -5.62 14.26
N ALA A 159 -2.98 -5.24 15.50
CA ALA A 159 -3.78 -4.27 16.25
C ALA A 159 -3.82 -2.92 15.51
N ARG A 160 -2.66 -2.40 15.11
CA ARG A 160 -2.57 -1.12 14.38
C ARG A 160 -3.31 -1.14 13.05
N CYS A 161 -3.15 -2.19 12.25
CA CYS A 161 -3.84 -2.29 10.97
C CYS A 161 -5.37 -2.35 11.13
N LYS A 162 -5.87 -3.07 12.14
CA LYS A 162 -7.31 -3.13 12.42
C LYS A 162 -7.85 -1.77 12.84
N GLU A 163 -7.16 -1.05 13.74
CA GLU A 163 -7.50 0.30 14.16
C GLU A 163 -7.60 1.25 12.95
N MET A 164 -6.57 1.28 12.12
CA MET A 164 -6.52 2.18 10.97
C MET A 164 -7.56 1.83 9.91
N LEU A 165 -7.78 0.54 9.64
CA LEU A 165 -8.84 0.12 8.73
C LEU A 165 -10.22 0.54 9.24
N ALA A 166 -10.50 0.41 10.54
CA ALA A 166 -11.77 0.86 11.11
C ALA A 166 -12.01 2.35 10.82
N VAL A 167 -11.01 3.20 11.13
CA VAL A 167 -11.09 4.66 10.89
C VAL A 167 -11.25 5.00 9.40
N LEU A 168 -10.45 4.34 8.53
CA LEU A 168 -10.48 4.62 7.10
C LEU A 168 -11.79 4.17 6.46
N LEU A 169 -12.31 3.01 6.85
CA LEU A 169 -13.55 2.48 6.30
C LEU A 169 -14.77 3.32 6.71
N GLU A 170 -14.75 4.03 7.85
CA GLU A 170 -15.83 4.93 8.22
C GLU A 170 -15.98 6.12 7.26
N LYS A 171 -14.87 6.67 6.77
CA LYS A 171 -14.81 7.90 5.98
C LYS A 171 -14.56 7.70 4.48
N THR A 172 -14.22 6.49 4.03
CA THR A 172 -13.97 6.20 2.62
C THR A 172 -15.20 5.57 1.98
N ASP A 173 -15.79 6.24 1.00
CA ASP A 173 -16.97 5.74 0.27
C ASP A 173 -16.64 5.22 -1.13
N SER A 174 -15.43 5.50 -1.64
CA SER A 174 -14.94 4.98 -2.94
C SER A 174 -13.41 4.95 -2.97
N ILE A 175 -12.85 3.96 -3.62
CA ILE A 175 -11.42 3.85 -3.94
C ILE A 175 -11.19 4.09 -5.44
#